data_4dc07739539a34a878c399c80fa95d8f
#
_entry.id   4dc07739539a34a878c399c80fa95d8f
#
_cell.length_a   1.000
_cell.length_b   1.000
_cell.length_c   1.000
_cell.angle_alpha   90.00
_cell.angle_beta   90.00
_cell.angle_gamma   90.00
#
_symmetry.space_group_name_H-M   'P 1'
#
loop_
_entity.id
_entity.type
_entity.pdbx_description
1 polymer ?
#
loop_
_entity_poly.entity_id
_entity_poly.type
_entity_poly.pdbx_seq_one_letter_code
_entity_poly.pdbx_strand_id
1 'polypeptide(L)'
;ESPRLDIFLIMSCYTSTFNAMEININCDLGEKSKHHSNKNDPDLLEIVNSANVACGFHAGDDESMNQVIKISKKNNVSIGAHPSFNDPENFGRQRMKLSSSEIKKLIIDQYEILQKIADQYGATVSHIKPHGALNNMACEDIELATILAQTINEISKDLIYLVPTGSKMEIAAKTFNMKIACEIFADRNYEDNGNLVSRKKPHALITNPEEAKKHVLRMVKNQALNCHSGKQIPCLIDSVCIHGDNDSSLATAKSIRN
;
A
#
# COMPACT_ATOMS: atom_id res chain seq x y z
N GLU A 1 16.18 17.98 10.73
CA GLU A 1 15.11 18.26 9.76
C GLU A 1 14.39 16.96 9.51
N SER A 2 13.11 16.90 9.92
CA SER A 2 12.24 15.73 9.87
C SER A 2 11.83 15.44 8.41
N PRO A 3 11.76 14.18 7.95
CA PRO A 3 11.24 13.88 6.63
C PRO A 3 9.77 14.28 6.53
N ARG A 4 9.30 14.54 5.30
CA ARG A 4 7.96 15.06 4.93
C ARG A 4 6.75 14.22 5.42
N LEU A 5 6.83 13.66 6.63
CA LEU A 5 5.76 12.92 7.31
C LEU A 5 4.70 13.83 7.96
N ASP A 6 4.91 15.15 7.98
CA ASP A 6 4.02 16.09 8.66
C ASP A 6 2.70 16.39 7.92
N ILE A 7 2.42 15.71 6.81
CA ILE A 7 1.20 15.95 6.00
C ILE A 7 -0.04 15.22 6.53
N PHE A 8 0.10 14.36 7.55
CA PHE A 8 -1.04 13.62 8.10
C PHE A 8 -1.82 14.34 9.21
N LEU A 9 -1.53 15.60 9.50
CA LEU A 9 -2.17 16.32 10.61
C LEU A 9 -2.75 17.65 10.18
N ILE A 10 -3.73 17.67 9.27
CA ILE A 10 -4.70 18.78 9.20
C ILE A 10 -6.03 18.22 8.71
N MET A 11 -6.88 17.84 9.65
CA MET A 11 -8.31 17.75 9.40
C MET A 11 -9.04 18.50 10.49
N SER A 12 -9.80 19.47 10.06
CA SER A 12 -10.94 20.14 10.64
C SER A 12 -10.76 21.65 10.77
N CYS A 13 -11.18 22.34 9.72
CA CYS A 13 -12.01 23.53 9.84
C CYS A 13 -12.57 23.93 8.47
N TYR A 14 -13.87 23.93 8.34
CA TYR A 14 -14.61 24.49 7.21
C TYR A 14 -14.30 25.98 7.07
N THR A 15 -13.52 26.36 6.09
CA THR A 15 -13.58 27.67 5.43
C THR A 15 -13.13 27.53 3.99
N SER A 16 -13.92 28.04 3.08
CA SER A 16 -13.78 27.99 1.62
C SER A 16 -12.51 28.71 1.13
N THR A 17 -11.44 27.99 1.01
CA THR A 17 -10.33 28.28 0.11
C THR A 17 -9.90 26.96 -0.51
N PHE A 18 -9.74 26.91 -1.84
CA PHE A 18 -9.19 25.77 -2.55
C PHE A 18 -7.75 25.52 -2.07
N ASN A 19 -7.58 24.84 -0.96
CA ASN A 19 -6.29 24.26 -0.62
C ASN A 19 -6.08 23.07 -1.55
N ALA A 20 -5.00 23.07 -2.31
CA ALA A 20 -4.58 21.93 -3.08
C ALA A 20 -4.52 20.71 -2.14
N MET A 21 -5.34 19.71 -2.41
CA MET A 21 -5.36 18.47 -1.63
C MET A 21 -4.14 17.67 -2.04
N GLU A 22 -3.14 17.61 -1.16
CA GLU A 22 -1.97 16.77 -1.37
C GLU A 22 -2.33 15.32 -1.02
N ILE A 23 -2.29 14.44 -2.02
CA ILE A 23 -2.52 13.00 -1.84
C ILE A 23 -1.19 12.28 -1.93
N ASN A 24 -0.95 11.39 -0.97
CA ASN A 24 0.23 10.53 -0.98
C ASN A 24 0.18 9.57 -2.17
N ILE A 25 1.31 9.37 -2.84
CA ILE A 25 1.48 8.30 -3.83
C ILE A 25 2.37 7.25 -3.21
N ASN A 26 1.87 6.03 -3.08
CA ASN A 26 2.65 4.88 -2.61
C ASN A 26 2.85 3.86 -3.73
N CYS A 27 3.94 3.09 -3.64
CA CYS A 27 4.26 2.04 -4.60
C CYS A 27 4.83 0.81 -3.90
N ASP A 28 4.44 -0.38 -4.39
CA ASP A 28 4.99 -1.65 -3.95
C ASP A 28 6.32 -1.87 -4.68
N LEU A 29 7.42 -2.02 -3.96
CA LEU A 29 8.79 -1.99 -4.46
C LEU A 29 9.66 -3.07 -3.79
N GLY A 30 10.82 -3.34 -4.38
CA GLY A 30 11.70 -4.40 -3.89
C GLY A 30 11.18 -5.80 -4.20
N GLU A 31 10.21 -5.93 -5.09
CA GLU A 31 9.52 -7.18 -5.42
C GLU A 31 10.26 -8.04 -6.46
N LYS A 32 11.59 -8.05 -6.41
CA LYS A 32 12.42 -8.91 -7.26
C LYS A 32 12.01 -10.38 -7.09
N SER A 33 11.66 -11.03 -8.19
CA SER A 33 11.20 -12.43 -8.21
C SER A 33 11.44 -13.05 -9.58
N LYS A 34 11.09 -14.33 -9.74
CA LYS A 34 11.09 -14.98 -11.06
C LYS A 34 10.08 -14.35 -12.06
N HIS A 35 9.13 -13.58 -11.56
CA HIS A 35 8.07 -12.96 -12.36
C HIS A 35 8.31 -11.46 -12.60
N HIS A 36 9.17 -10.83 -11.80
CA HIS A 36 9.37 -9.39 -11.84
C HIS A 36 10.84 -9.02 -11.54
N SER A 37 11.39 -8.14 -12.36
CA SER A 37 12.82 -7.76 -12.29
C SER A 37 13.10 -6.53 -11.40
N ASN A 38 12.08 -5.85 -10.89
CA ASN A 38 12.15 -4.59 -10.14
C ASN A 38 13.03 -3.48 -10.77
N LYS A 39 13.26 -3.54 -12.08
CA LYS A 39 14.14 -2.60 -12.81
C LYS A 39 13.70 -1.14 -12.75
N ASN A 40 12.40 -0.89 -12.52
CA ASN A 40 11.80 0.45 -12.47
C ASN A 40 11.84 1.07 -11.06
N ASP A 41 12.22 0.32 -10.03
CA ASP A 41 12.19 0.79 -8.64
C ASP A 41 12.97 2.09 -8.43
N PRO A 42 14.19 2.28 -8.96
CA PRO A 42 14.93 3.53 -8.81
C PRO A 42 14.18 4.74 -9.37
N ASP A 43 13.58 4.60 -10.56
CA ASP A 43 12.83 5.69 -11.23
C ASP A 43 11.50 5.97 -10.51
N LEU A 44 10.82 4.93 -10.01
CA LEU A 44 9.60 5.08 -9.20
C LEU A 44 9.88 5.82 -7.89
N LEU A 45 11.02 5.54 -7.25
CA LEU A 45 11.45 6.20 -6.02
C LEU A 45 11.81 7.70 -6.19
N GLU A 46 11.93 8.18 -7.43
CA GLU A 46 12.03 9.62 -7.72
C GLU A 46 10.65 10.33 -7.74
N ILE A 47 9.57 9.55 -7.84
CA ILE A 47 8.21 10.07 -8.08
C ILE A 47 7.32 9.91 -6.85
N VAL A 48 7.39 8.76 -6.18
CA VAL A 48 6.46 8.40 -5.09
C VAL A 48 6.81 9.07 -3.76
N ASN A 49 5.85 9.13 -2.85
CA ASN A 49 6.05 9.64 -1.50
C ASN A 49 6.37 8.51 -0.51
N SER A 50 5.89 7.28 -0.79
CA SER A 50 6.01 6.13 0.12
C SER A 50 6.34 4.86 -0.66
N ALA A 51 7.26 4.06 -0.13
CA ALA A 51 7.65 2.76 -0.66
C ALA A 51 7.17 1.65 0.27
N ASN A 52 6.38 0.71 -0.23
CA ASN A 52 6.03 -0.51 0.47
C ASN A 52 7.02 -1.58 0.05
N VAL A 53 7.96 -1.93 0.94
CA VAL A 53 9.13 -2.76 0.61
C VAL A 53 8.83 -4.22 0.88
N ALA A 54 8.94 -5.06 -0.15
CA ALA A 54 8.83 -6.52 -0.03
C ALA A 54 9.87 -7.06 0.96
N CYS A 55 9.44 -7.97 1.85
CA CYS A 55 10.21 -8.44 2.99
C CYS A 55 10.73 -9.88 2.80
N GLY A 56 10.91 -10.34 1.58
CA GLY A 56 11.53 -11.64 1.27
C GLY A 56 10.58 -12.84 1.26
N PHE A 57 9.30 -12.70 1.66
CA PHE A 57 8.38 -13.84 1.79
C PHE A 57 7.60 -14.13 0.50
N HIS A 58 7.15 -13.12 -0.22
CA HIS A 58 6.53 -13.27 -1.53
C HIS A 58 7.49 -12.90 -2.66
N ALA A 59 8.36 -11.97 -2.39
CA ALA A 59 9.35 -11.43 -3.31
C ALA A 59 10.42 -10.67 -2.53
N GLY A 60 11.47 -10.26 -3.23
CA GLY A 60 12.57 -9.51 -2.65
C GLY A 60 13.60 -10.40 -1.96
N ASP A 61 14.72 -9.79 -1.69
CA ASP A 61 15.86 -10.34 -0.97
C ASP A 61 16.57 -9.20 -0.22
N ASP A 62 17.59 -9.52 0.57
CA ASP A 62 18.37 -8.53 1.30
C ASP A 62 18.94 -7.45 0.38
N GLU A 63 19.37 -7.80 -0.84
CA GLU A 63 19.93 -6.87 -1.81
C GLU A 63 18.88 -5.85 -2.27
N SER A 64 17.70 -6.31 -2.65
CA SER A 64 16.59 -5.44 -3.11
C SER A 64 16.07 -4.55 -1.99
N MET A 65 15.93 -5.07 -0.76
CA MET A 65 15.56 -4.25 0.41
C MET A 65 16.60 -3.16 0.68
N ASN A 66 17.90 -3.49 0.71
CA ASN A 66 18.98 -2.52 0.87
C ASN A 66 18.96 -1.43 -0.21
N GLN A 67 18.76 -1.82 -1.47
CA GLN A 67 18.70 -0.88 -2.60
C GLN A 67 17.54 0.10 -2.46
N VAL A 68 16.31 -0.41 -2.19
CA VAL A 68 15.13 0.43 -2.03
C VAL A 68 15.29 1.37 -0.84
N ILE A 69 15.74 0.90 0.32
CA ILE A 69 15.93 1.73 1.51
C ILE A 69 16.95 2.86 1.26
N LYS A 70 18.09 2.53 0.64
CA LYS A 70 19.14 3.50 0.31
C LYS A 70 18.63 4.62 -0.60
N ILE A 71 17.89 4.27 -1.65
CA ILE A 71 17.33 5.25 -2.60
C ILE A 71 16.20 6.04 -1.93
N SER A 72 15.31 5.37 -1.18
CA SER A 72 14.22 6.02 -0.43
C SER A 72 14.76 7.11 0.50
N LYS A 73 15.81 6.79 1.27
CA LYS A 73 16.44 7.77 2.15
C LYS A 73 17.03 8.97 1.39
N LYS A 74 17.68 8.72 0.26
CA LYS A 74 18.24 9.80 -0.60
C LYS A 74 17.14 10.72 -1.11
N ASN A 75 15.98 10.18 -1.48
CA ASN A 75 14.89 10.91 -2.11
C ASN A 75 13.80 11.36 -1.13
N ASN A 76 14.00 11.20 0.20
CA ASN A 76 13.01 11.48 1.24
C ASN A 76 11.68 10.74 1.04
N VAL A 77 11.74 9.50 0.57
CA VAL A 77 10.59 8.61 0.43
C VAL A 77 10.40 7.83 1.74
N SER A 78 9.17 7.77 2.24
CA SER A 78 8.83 7.01 3.44
C SER A 78 8.98 5.51 3.17
N ILE A 79 9.51 4.78 4.15
CA ILE A 79 9.75 3.34 4.06
C ILE A 79 8.69 2.61 4.88
N GLY A 80 8.03 1.63 4.28
CA GLY A 80 7.06 0.77 4.92
C GLY A 80 7.30 -0.70 4.63
N ALA A 81 6.88 -1.57 5.54
CA ALA A 81 6.93 -3.01 5.36
C ALA A 81 5.73 -3.50 4.53
N HIS A 82 6.02 -4.41 3.59
CA HIS A 82 5.02 -5.01 2.71
C HIS A 82 4.89 -6.53 2.95
N PRO A 83 4.39 -6.94 4.15
CA PRO A 83 4.36 -8.33 4.53
C PRO A 83 3.29 -9.12 3.77
N SER A 84 3.61 -10.37 3.48
CA SER A 84 2.79 -11.31 2.72
C SER A 84 2.80 -12.70 3.35
N PHE A 85 1.94 -13.58 2.86
CA PHE A 85 2.14 -15.01 3.04
C PHE A 85 3.50 -15.43 2.47
N ASN A 86 4.10 -16.48 3.07
CA ASN A 86 5.32 -17.07 2.54
C ASN A 86 5.00 -17.93 1.32
N ASP A 87 4.91 -17.28 0.17
CA ASP A 87 4.46 -17.86 -1.11
C ASP A 87 5.21 -17.23 -2.30
N PRO A 88 6.53 -17.42 -2.39
CA PRO A 88 7.33 -16.86 -3.48
C PRO A 88 6.94 -17.43 -4.86
N GLU A 89 6.44 -18.66 -4.89
CA GLU A 89 6.04 -19.32 -6.13
C GLU A 89 4.84 -18.63 -6.82
N ASN A 90 3.88 -18.12 -6.05
CA ASN A 90 2.69 -17.45 -6.55
C ASN A 90 2.70 -15.95 -6.22
N PHE A 91 3.87 -15.40 -5.87
CA PHE A 91 4.00 -13.98 -5.57
C PHE A 91 3.06 -13.51 -4.43
N GLY A 92 2.89 -14.33 -3.38
CA GLY A 92 2.00 -14.03 -2.26
C GLY A 92 0.51 -13.95 -2.62
N ARG A 93 0.11 -14.45 -3.79
CA ARG A 93 -1.28 -14.30 -4.30
C ARG A 93 -2.16 -15.53 -4.06
N GLN A 94 -1.59 -16.60 -3.48
CA GLN A 94 -2.38 -17.77 -3.09
C GLN A 94 -3.01 -17.54 -1.71
N ARG A 95 -4.31 -17.77 -1.59
CA ARG A 95 -5.01 -17.73 -0.30
C ARG A 95 -4.53 -18.89 0.59
N MET A 96 -4.14 -18.56 1.80
CA MET A 96 -3.67 -19.51 2.81
C MET A 96 -4.53 -19.40 4.07
N LYS A 97 -4.73 -20.53 4.75
CA LYS A 97 -5.38 -20.56 6.05
C LYS A 97 -4.33 -20.82 7.11
N LEU A 98 -4.05 -19.81 7.92
CA LEU A 98 -3.10 -19.84 9.04
C LEU A 98 -3.85 -19.54 10.33
N SER A 99 -3.32 -20.03 11.44
CA SER A 99 -3.80 -19.67 12.78
C SER A 99 -3.45 -18.21 13.12
N SER A 100 -4.13 -17.65 14.11
CA SER A 100 -3.85 -16.28 14.58
C SER A 100 -2.40 -16.09 15.02
N SER A 101 -1.81 -17.10 15.66
CA SER A 101 -0.40 -17.06 16.10
C SER A 101 0.58 -17.10 14.92
N GLU A 102 0.27 -17.86 13.86
CA GLU A 102 1.08 -17.89 12.65
C GLU A 102 1.00 -16.57 11.89
N ILE A 103 -0.19 -15.96 11.77
CA ILE A 103 -0.38 -14.64 11.17
C ILE A 103 0.41 -13.59 11.95
N LYS A 104 0.29 -13.59 13.29
CA LYS A 104 1.03 -12.65 14.15
C LYS A 104 2.53 -12.76 13.92
N LYS A 105 3.06 -13.99 14.00
CA LYS A 105 4.49 -14.25 13.76
C LYS A 105 4.92 -13.80 12.36
N LEU A 106 4.14 -14.11 11.36
CA LEU A 106 4.41 -13.77 9.96
C LEU A 106 4.56 -12.25 9.75
N ILE A 107 3.73 -11.43 10.40
CA ILE A 107 3.81 -9.96 10.30
C ILE A 107 5.03 -9.44 11.05
N ILE A 108 5.25 -9.92 12.28
CA ILE A 108 6.37 -9.47 13.12
C ILE A 108 7.70 -9.80 12.46
N ASP A 109 7.90 -11.05 12.01
CA ASP A 109 9.16 -11.48 11.39
C ASP A 109 9.51 -10.59 10.19
N GLN A 110 8.56 -10.31 9.31
CA GLN A 110 8.79 -9.50 8.11
C GLN A 110 9.06 -8.02 8.44
N TYR A 111 8.36 -7.48 9.42
CA TYR A 111 8.63 -6.13 9.90
C TYR A 111 10.06 -6.02 10.48
N GLU A 112 10.45 -6.97 11.34
CA GLU A 112 11.76 -6.98 11.98
C GLU A 112 12.91 -7.15 10.98
N ILE A 113 12.73 -7.98 9.94
CA ILE A 113 13.70 -8.13 8.86
C ILE A 113 13.96 -6.78 8.19
N LEU A 114 12.90 -6.08 7.79
CA LEU A 114 13.03 -4.79 7.11
C LEU A 114 13.58 -3.71 8.05
N GLN A 115 13.09 -3.64 9.30
CA GLN A 115 13.56 -2.64 10.28
C GLN A 115 15.06 -2.81 10.57
N LYS A 116 15.53 -4.05 10.72
CA LYS A 116 16.95 -4.34 10.93
C LYS A 116 17.83 -3.83 9.77
N ILE A 117 17.34 -3.92 8.54
CA ILE A 117 18.07 -3.39 7.37
C ILE A 117 17.97 -1.86 7.39
N ALA A 118 16.80 -1.28 7.68
CA ALA A 118 16.60 0.17 7.75
C ALA A 118 17.51 0.83 8.80
N ASP A 119 17.72 0.18 9.95
CA ASP A 119 18.60 0.65 11.03
C ASP A 119 20.04 0.88 10.56
N GLN A 120 20.54 0.06 9.61
CA GLN A 120 21.90 0.21 9.04
C GLN A 120 22.07 1.53 8.29
N TYR A 121 20.96 2.09 7.81
CA TYR A 121 20.92 3.37 7.10
C TYR A 121 20.44 4.52 7.99
N GLY A 122 20.21 4.29 9.29
CA GLY A 122 19.57 5.26 10.18
C GLY A 122 18.20 5.70 9.64
N ALA A 123 17.43 4.74 9.14
CA ALA A 123 16.06 4.92 8.67
C ALA A 123 15.09 4.14 9.56
N THR A 124 13.81 4.50 9.54
CA THR A 124 12.77 3.86 10.32
C THR A 124 11.65 3.40 9.40
N VAL A 125 11.13 2.20 9.63
CA VAL A 125 9.91 1.71 8.99
C VAL A 125 8.73 2.48 9.58
N SER A 126 8.07 3.29 8.77
CA SER A 126 7.03 4.24 9.21
C SER A 126 5.61 3.72 9.04
N HIS A 127 5.41 2.73 8.17
CA HIS A 127 4.09 2.20 7.87
C HIS A 127 4.15 0.72 7.52
N ILE A 128 2.99 0.07 7.56
CA ILE A 128 2.81 -1.33 7.14
C ILE A 128 1.64 -1.40 6.18
N LYS A 129 1.82 -2.13 5.09
CA LYS A 129 0.82 -2.45 4.09
C LYS A 129 0.91 -3.94 3.73
N PRO A 130 -0.06 -4.79 4.09
CA PRO A 130 -0.06 -6.19 3.67
C PRO A 130 -0.16 -6.35 2.16
N HIS A 131 0.49 -7.39 1.64
CA HIS A 131 0.53 -7.71 0.21
C HIS A 131 -0.47 -8.79 -0.18
N GLY A 132 -0.93 -8.74 -1.41
CA GLY A 132 -1.51 -9.84 -2.18
C GLY A 132 -2.71 -10.51 -1.54
N ALA A 133 -2.66 -11.84 -1.38
CA ALA A 133 -3.79 -12.61 -0.84
C ALA A 133 -4.06 -12.27 0.63
N LEU A 134 -3.03 -11.97 1.43
CA LEU A 134 -3.19 -11.58 2.82
C LEU A 134 -4.01 -10.29 2.94
N ASN A 135 -3.66 -9.27 2.14
CA ASN A 135 -4.41 -8.01 2.07
C ASN A 135 -5.86 -8.25 1.62
N ASN A 136 -6.05 -8.97 0.51
CA ASN A 136 -7.39 -9.17 -0.06
C ASN A 136 -8.31 -9.96 0.89
N MET A 137 -7.77 -10.98 1.58
CA MET A 137 -8.52 -11.74 2.58
C MET A 137 -8.89 -10.86 3.78
N ALA A 138 -7.97 -10.04 4.26
CA ALA A 138 -8.24 -9.12 5.37
C ALA A 138 -9.24 -8.01 4.99
N CYS A 139 -9.32 -7.60 3.73
CA CYS A 139 -10.38 -6.68 3.26
C CYS A 139 -11.78 -7.29 3.37
N GLU A 140 -11.90 -8.62 3.27
CA GLU A 140 -13.17 -9.36 3.25
C GLU A 140 -13.55 -9.93 4.62
N ASP A 141 -12.57 -10.26 5.46
CA ASP A 141 -12.71 -10.98 6.73
C ASP A 141 -12.32 -10.11 7.91
N ILE A 142 -13.30 -9.80 8.76
CA ILE A 142 -13.10 -8.94 9.94
C ILE A 142 -12.24 -9.60 11.02
N GLU A 143 -12.26 -10.94 11.14
CA GLU A 143 -11.44 -11.65 12.13
C GLU A 143 -9.97 -11.55 11.75
N LEU A 144 -9.62 -11.83 10.48
CA LEU A 144 -8.27 -11.67 9.97
C LEU A 144 -7.82 -10.20 10.04
N ALA A 145 -8.67 -9.25 9.64
CA ALA A 145 -8.38 -7.82 9.75
C ALA A 145 -8.09 -7.39 11.19
N THR A 146 -8.82 -7.94 12.16
CA THR A 146 -8.61 -7.66 13.58
C THR A 146 -7.27 -8.20 14.09
N ILE A 147 -6.89 -9.43 13.68
CA ILE A 147 -5.59 -10.01 14.01
C ILE A 147 -4.45 -9.15 13.46
N LEU A 148 -4.55 -8.70 12.20
CA LEU A 148 -3.55 -7.83 11.58
C LEU A 148 -3.45 -6.50 12.32
N ALA A 149 -4.58 -5.81 12.53
CA ALA A 149 -4.63 -4.52 13.20
C ALA A 149 -4.04 -4.60 14.62
N GLN A 150 -4.46 -5.61 15.41
CA GLN A 150 -3.92 -5.85 16.75
C GLN A 150 -2.40 -6.08 16.70
N THR A 151 -1.92 -6.93 15.79
CA THR A 151 -0.50 -7.25 15.68
C THR A 151 0.33 -6.01 15.34
N ILE A 152 -0.11 -5.21 14.37
CA ILE A 152 0.59 -4.00 13.97
C ILE A 152 0.60 -2.97 15.10
N ASN A 153 -0.51 -2.82 15.81
CA ASN A 153 -0.61 -1.93 16.97
C ASN A 153 0.27 -2.36 18.14
N GLU A 154 0.51 -3.68 18.30
CA GLU A 154 1.43 -4.22 19.28
C GLU A 154 2.91 -3.99 18.90
N ILE A 155 3.26 -4.00 17.61
CA ILE A 155 4.61 -3.65 17.14
C ILE A 155 4.93 -2.21 17.50
N SER A 156 4.11 -1.27 17.09
CA SER A 156 4.24 0.14 17.46
C SER A 156 2.95 0.92 17.20
N LYS A 157 2.56 1.77 18.16
CA LYS A 157 1.43 2.70 18.02
C LYS A 157 1.73 3.86 17.07
N ASP A 158 2.98 4.05 16.71
CA ASP A 158 3.40 5.11 15.78
C ASP A 158 3.36 4.67 14.32
N LEU A 159 3.30 3.36 14.06
CA LEU A 159 3.14 2.84 12.70
C LEU A 159 1.82 3.28 12.08
N ILE A 160 1.91 3.75 10.84
CA ILE A 160 0.73 4.00 10.02
C ILE A 160 0.32 2.68 9.37
N TYR A 161 -0.93 2.28 9.57
CA TYR A 161 -1.49 1.14 8.86
C TYR A 161 -2.13 1.63 7.55
N LEU A 162 -1.51 1.28 6.42
CA LEU A 162 -2.01 1.61 5.09
C LEU A 162 -3.06 0.57 4.70
N VAL A 163 -4.29 0.99 4.55
CA VAL A 163 -5.45 0.11 4.38
C VAL A 163 -6.27 0.49 3.14
N PRO A 164 -6.77 -0.48 2.38
CA PRO A 164 -7.74 -0.19 1.33
C PRO A 164 -9.00 0.45 1.91
N THR A 165 -9.38 1.58 1.33
CA THR A 165 -10.53 2.36 1.80
C THR A 165 -11.84 1.54 1.76
N GLY A 166 -12.69 1.70 2.76
CA GLY A 166 -13.97 0.98 2.89
C GLY A 166 -13.87 -0.49 3.26
N SER A 167 -12.67 -1.02 3.51
CA SER A 167 -12.41 -2.42 3.79
C SER A 167 -12.67 -2.81 5.26
N LYS A 168 -12.68 -4.13 5.54
CA LYS A 168 -12.68 -4.63 6.93
C LYS A 168 -11.40 -4.27 7.67
N MET A 169 -10.29 -4.05 6.96
CA MET A 169 -9.04 -3.60 7.56
C MET A 169 -9.17 -2.18 8.14
N GLU A 170 -9.82 -1.27 7.43
CA GLU A 170 -10.11 0.09 7.92
C GLU A 170 -11.00 0.04 9.17
N ILE A 171 -12.05 -0.80 9.15
CA ILE A 171 -12.94 -0.98 10.30
C ILE A 171 -12.17 -1.51 11.51
N ALA A 172 -11.38 -2.57 11.34
CA ALA A 172 -10.59 -3.16 12.41
C ALA A 172 -9.58 -2.16 12.99
N ALA A 173 -8.83 -1.45 12.14
CA ALA A 173 -7.83 -0.49 12.59
C ALA A 173 -8.45 0.67 13.41
N LYS A 174 -9.63 1.13 13.03
CA LYS A 174 -10.38 2.15 13.80
C LYS A 174 -10.77 1.68 15.18
N THR A 175 -11.06 0.38 15.41
CA THR A 175 -11.39 -0.13 16.74
C THR A 175 -10.22 -0.07 17.71
N PHE A 176 -8.98 -0.06 17.19
CA PHE A 176 -7.75 0.07 17.98
C PHE A 176 -7.22 1.52 18.02
N ASN A 177 -7.95 2.50 17.47
CA ASN A 177 -7.52 3.90 17.37
C ASN A 177 -6.13 4.05 16.71
N MET A 178 -5.86 3.25 15.69
CA MET A 178 -4.57 3.26 14.98
C MET A 178 -4.45 4.49 14.09
N LYS A 179 -3.21 4.91 13.83
CA LYS A 179 -2.90 5.79 12.71
C LYS A 179 -3.12 5.02 11.42
N ILE A 180 -4.04 5.46 10.58
CA ILE A 180 -4.34 4.81 9.30
C ILE A 180 -4.16 5.79 8.15
N ALA A 181 -3.86 5.23 6.96
CA ALA A 181 -4.00 5.93 5.69
C ALA A 181 -4.89 5.08 4.77
N CYS A 182 -5.99 5.65 4.32
CA CYS A 182 -6.94 4.99 3.44
C CYS A 182 -6.46 5.11 2.00
N GLU A 183 -6.19 3.96 1.34
CA GLU A 183 -5.68 3.95 -0.02
C GLU A 183 -6.73 3.55 -1.05
N ILE A 184 -6.53 4.09 -2.26
CA ILE A 184 -7.14 3.62 -3.50
C ILE A 184 -6.05 3.12 -4.44
N PHE A 185 -6.45 2.32 -5.44
CA PHE A 185 -5.53 1.76 -6.43
C PHE A 185 -5.72 2.43 -7.79
N ALA A 186 -4.63 2.91 -8.37
CA ALA A 186 -4.64 3.60 -9.66
C ALA A 186 -4.95 2.67 -10.82
N ASP A 187 -4.46 1.44 -10.74
CA ASP A 187 -4.43 0.45 -11.82
C ASP A 187 -5.44 -0.71 -11.63
N ARG A 188 -6.40 -0.55 -10.68
CA ARG A 188 -7.36 -1.60 -10.32
C ARG A 188 -8.79 -1.08 -10.36
N ASN A 189 -9.70 -1.93 -10.86
CA ASN A 189 -11.13 -1.70 -10.75
C ASN A 189 -11.74 -2.32 -9.49
N TYR A 190 -12.90 -1.80 -9.08
CA TYR A 190 -13.63 -2.18 -7.87
C TYR A 190 -14.96 -2.85 -8.19
N GLU A 191 -15.32 -3.84 -7.39
CA GLU A 191 -16.67 -4.43 -7.33
C GLU A 191 -17.62 -3.53 -6.53
N ASP A 192 -18.93 -3.78 -6.64
CA ASP A 192 -19.97 -3.00 -5.97
C ASP A 192 -19.97 -3.09 -4.44
N ASN A 193 -19.17 -3.97 -3.87
CA ASN A 193 -18.92 -4.09 -2.43
C ASN A 193 -17.65 -3.34 -1.97
N GLY A 194 -16.94 -2.66 -2.89
CA GLY A 194 -15.70 -1.94 -2.61
C GLY A 194 -14.43 -2.78 -2.70
N ASN A 195 -14.53 -4.09 -2.89
CA ASN A 195 -13.36 -4.94 -3.06
C ASN A 195 -12.78 -4.83 -4.48
N LEU A 196 -11.50 -5.13 -4.62
CA LEU A 196 -10.85 -5.16 -5.93
C LEU A 196 -11.43 -6.28 -6.81
N VAL A 197 -11.67 -5.98 -8.09
CA VAL A 197 -12.03 -6.99 -9.08
C VAL A 197 -10.92 -8.04 -9.15
N SER A 198 -11.29 -9.31 -9.07
CA SER A 198 -10.33 -10.42 -9.14
C SER A 198 -9.50 -10.34 -10.43
N ARG A 199 -8.17 -10.47 -10.32
CA ARG A 199 -7.26 -10.47 -11.49
C ARG A 199 -7.59 -11.53 -12.55
N LYS A 200 -8.41 -12.55 -12.20
CA LYS A 200 -8.91 -13.56 -13.14
C LYS A 200 -10.07 -13.08 -14.01
N LYS A 201 -10.70 -11.96 -13.66
CA LYS A 201 -11.80 -11.37 -14.43
C LYS A 201 -11.26 -10.38 -15.47
N PRO A 202 -11.93 -10.25 -16.63
CA PRO A 202 -11.68 -9.13 -17.52
C PRO A 202 -11.93 -7.81 -16.77
N HIS A 203 -11.27 -6.76 -17.20
CA HIS A 203 -11.38 -5.42 -16.60
C HIS A 203 -10.85 -5.30 -15.15
N ALA A 204 -10.11 -6.28 -14.62
CA ALA A 204 -9.51 -6.17 -13.30
C ALA A 204 -8.41 -5.11 -13.23
N LEU A 205 -7.69 -4.93 -14.33
CA LEU A 205 -6.53 -4.03 -14.43
C LEU A 205 -6.80 -2.87 -15.38
N ILE A 206 -6.26 -1.71 -15.03
CA ILE A 206 -6.19 -0.51 -15.87
C ILE A 206 -4.71 -0.34 -16.25
N THR A 207 -4.36 -0.66 -17.50
CA THR A 207 -2.97 -0.67 -17.99
C THR A 207 -2.58 0.59 -18.74
N ASN A 208 -3.57 1.39 -19.16
CA ASN A 208 -3.33 2.66 -19.83
C ASN A 208 -3.09 3.77 -18.78
N PRO A 209 -1.95 4.47 -18.80
CA PRO A 209 -1.63 5.51 -17.80
C PRO A 209 -2.62 6.66 -17.74
N GLU A 210 -3.15 7.10 -18.88
CA GLU A 210 -4.12 8.20 -18.93
C GLU A 210 -5.50 7.78 -18.41
N GLU A 211 -5.89 6.52 -18.62
CA GLU A 211 -7.11 5.97 -18.02
C GLU A 211 -6.95 5.82 -16.51
N ALA A 212 -5.79 5.35 -16.05
CA ALA A 212 -5.47 5.27 -14.63
C ALA A 212 -5.53 6.65 -13.95
N LYS A 213 -4.93 7.68 -14.57
CA LYS A 213 -5.03 9.08 -14.11
C LYS A 213 -6.48 9.55 -14.01
N LYS A 214 -7.28 9.34 -15.07
CA LYS A 214 -8.70 9.71 -15.06
C LYS A 214 -9.49 8.98 -13.98
N HIS A 215 -9.17 7.70 -13.77
CA HIS A 215 -9.78 6.86 -12.72
C HIS A 215 -9.50 7.43 -11.33
N VAL A 216 -8.23 7.72 -11.02
CA VAL A 216 -7.81 8.34 -9.75
C VAL A 216 -8.47 9.71 -9.57
N LEU A 217 -8.36 10.62 -10.55
CA LEU A 217 -8.92 11.97 -10.46
C LEU A 217 -10.42 11.95 -10.20
N ARG A 218 -11.17 11.00 -10.79
CA ARG A 218 -12.61 10.86 -10.56
C ARG A 218 -12.89 10.43 -9.12
N MET A 219 -12.15 9.45 -8.58
CA MET A 219 -12.32 9.00 -7.20
C MET A 219 -11.98 10.10 -6.19
N VAL A 220 -10.87 10.78 -6.41
CA VAL A 220 -10.41 11.88 -5.56
C VAL A 220 -11.40 13.04 -5.57
N LYS A 221 -11.83 13.48 -6.77
CA LYS A 221 -12.79 14.58 -6.91
C LYS A 221 -14.14 14.28 -6.25
N ASN A 222 -14.60 13.04 -6.35
CA ASN A 222 -15.90 12.63 -5.84
C ASN A 222 -15.82 12.15 -4.37
N GLN A 223 -14.61 11.99 -3.81
CA GLN A 223 -14.39 11.33 -2.51
C GLN A 223 -15.15 10.00 -2.42
N ALA A 224 -14.99 9.16 -3.45
CA ALA A 224 -15.70 7.90 -3.59
C ALA A 224 -14.93 6.90 -4.46
N LEU A 225 -15.01 5.61 -4.13
CA LEU A 225 -14.61 4.55 -5.06
C LEU A 225 -15.54 4.56 -6.28
N ASN A 226 -14.95 4.40 -7.47
CA ASN A 226 -15.70 4.16 -8.69
C ASN A 226 -15.70 2.67 -9.01
N CYS A 227 -16.82 2.00 -8.78
CA CYS A 227 -16.99 0.59 -9.12
C CYS A 227 -17.09 0.38 -10.63
N HIS A 228 -16.73 -0.81 -11.10
CA HIS A 228 -16.80 -1.17 -12.52
C HIS A 228 -18.23 -1.05 -13.10
N SER A 229 -19.25 -1.26 -12.28
CA SER A 229 -20.67 -1.08 -12.65
C SER A 229 -21.07 0.38 -12.86
N GLY A 230 -20.26 1.34 -12.43
CA GLY A 230 -20.60 2.77 -12.34
C GLY A 230 -21.12 3.21 -10.97
N LYS A 231 -21.32 2.28 -10.02
CA LYS A 231 -21.67 2.62 -8.66
C LYS A 231 -20.54 3.40 -8.00
N GLN A 232 -20.89 4.39 -7.17
CA GLN A 232 -19.97 5.14 -6.34
C GLN A 232 -20.18 4.80 -4.87
N ILE A 233 -19.06 4.59 -4.15
CA ILE A 233 -19.07 4.31 -2.71
C ILE A 233 -18.29 5.43 -2.02
N PRO A 234 -18.94 6.32 -1.23
CA PRO A 234 -18.25 7.39 -0.51
C PRO A 234 -17.17 6.82 0.41
N CYS A 235 -15.99 7.43 0.39
CA CYS A 235 -14.84 6.97 1.16
C CYS A 235 -13.83 8.10 1.43
N LEU A 236 -12.92 7.85 2.38
CA LEU A 236 -11.73 8.67 2.60
C LEU A 236 -10.62 8.22 1.64
N ILE A 237 -9.82 9.16 1.15
CA ILE A 237 -8.69 8.89 0.27
C ILE A 237 -7.49 9.70 0.76
N ASP A 238 -6.53 9.02 1.36
CA ASP A 238 -5.28 9.60 1.86
C ASP A 238 -4.10 9.27 0.95
N SER A 239 -4.18 8.13 0.23
CA SER A 239 -3.08 7.63 -0.59
C SER A 239 -3.57 6.95 -1.87
N VAL A 240 -2.76 7.03 -2.91
CA VAL A 240 -2.95 6.33 -4.19
C VAL A 240 -1.85 5.31 -4.35
N CYS A 241 -2.22 4.03 -4.45
CA CYS A 241 -1.29 2.95 -4.71
C CYS A 241 -1.06 2.76 -6.22
N ILE A 242 0.20 2.57 -6.59
CA ILE A 242 0.64 2.14 -7.91
C ILE A 242 1.44 0.86 -7.73
N HIS A 243 1.06 -0.22 -8.41
CA HIS A 243 1.83 -1.46 -8.36
C HIS A 243 3.08 -1.34 -9.25
N GLY A 244 4.26 -1.66 -8.69
CA GLY A 244 5.54 -1.63 -9.39
C GLY A 244 5.72 -2.79 -10.40
N ASP A 245 4.91 -3.83 -10.30
CA ASP A 245 5.04 -5.12 -10.98
C ASP A 245 4.56 -5.16 -12.44
N ASN A 246 4.34 -4.01 -13.09
CA ASN A 246 3.92 -3.96 -14.48
C ASN A 246 4.72 -2.94 -15.31
N ASP A 247 4.76 -3.14 -16.64
CA ASP A 247 5.55 -2.29 -17.55
C ASP A 247 5.04 -0.84 -17.64
N SER A 248 3.77 -0.58 -17.31
CA SER A 248 3.19 0.76 -17.35
C SER A 248 3.32 1.53 -16.02
N SER A 249 3.86 0.91 -14.96
CA SER A 249 3.95 1.49 -13.60
C SER A 249 4.58 2.87 -13.59
N LEU A 250 5.73 3.00 -14.25
CA LEU A 250 6.47 4.27 -14.31
C LEU A 250 5.70 5.36 -15.06
N ALA A 251 5.10 5.01 -16.20
CA ALA A 251 4.29 5.95 -16.97
C ALA A 251 3.03 6.37 -16.19
N THR A 252 2.39 5.42 -15.48
CA THR A 252 1.24 5.68 -14.62
C THR A 252 1.62 6.60 -13.45
N ALA A 253 2.74 6.35 -12.78
CA ALA A 253 3.24 7.20 -11.70
C ALA A 253 3.50 8.63 -12.17
N LYS A 254 4.17 8.79 -13.30
CA LYS A 254 4.43 10.11 -13.93
C LYS A 254 3.12 10.82 -14.29
N SER A 255 2.16 10.10 -14.87
CA SER A 255 0.88 10.68 -15.28
C SER A 255 0.05 11.15 -14.06
N ILE A 256 0.05 10.42 -12.95
CA ILE A 256 -0.69 10.78 -11.73
C ILE A 256 0.00 11.92 -10.98
N ARG A 257 1.34 11.98 -10.97
CA ARG A 257 2.10 13.01 -10.27
C ARG A 257 1.94 14.41 -10.88
N ASN A 258 1.73 14.48 -12.20
CA ASN A 258 1.51 15.70 -12.99
C ASN A 258 0.03 16.11 -13.05
#